data_ff696bc9c5b7ff517cc48557acd1a6a0
#
_entry.id   ff696bc9c5b7ff517cc48557acd1a6a0
#
_cell.length_a   1.000
_cell.length_b   1.000
_cell.length_c   1.000
_cell.angle_alpha   90.00
_cell.angle_beta   90.00
_cell.angle_gamma   90.00
#
_symmetry.space_group_name_H-M   'P 1'
#
loop_
_entity.id
_entity.type
_entity.pdbx_description
1 polymer ?
#
loop_
_entity_poly.entity_id
_entity_poly.type
_entity_poly.pdbx_seq_one_letter_code
_entity_poly.pdbx_strand_id
1 'polypeptide(L)'
;NQKRGLYGAGPQIGVPIGLLMSSGILSIMNRIAPGDAFFQWGWRVPFLLSFVLVIVGYLVRIGVDESPVFKVIAGNKSHEGPNPIGVLFKQHLPLVFVAALVFAGNGAVGYMTAGGYIQNYATNPEGPISFERGDVLNAVTLSAVTWLIFTLFAGWVSDYIGRRRTYLIGFVVQAIGAGILFPLVNSASLGLLYVALIFLTVGLGLTYGAQSAMYAELYPASVRASGVSISYAIGSILGGAFAPMIAASLVDATGTTVAVTIYLVAASLVGFTAILLLQERKGIPLSPDFETEQSKSPFIFGK
;
A
#
# COMPACT_ATOMS: atom_id res chain seq x y z
N ASN A 1 15.77 3.21 18.89
CA ASN A 1 14.50 3.80 18.40
C ASN A 1 14.65 4.86 17.28
N GLN A 2 15.88 5.25 16.92
CA GLN A 2 16.12 6.28 15.89
C GLN A 2 15.85 5.84 14.43
N LYS A 3 15.66 4.54 14.18
CA LYS A 3 15.48 3.97 12.83
C LYS A 3 14.16 3.19 12.69
N ARG A 4 13.13 3.59 13.45
CA ARG A 4 11.83 2.90 13.46
C ARG A 4 11.13 2.98 12.09
N GLY A 5 11.25 4.10 11.40
CA GLY A 5 10.69 4.27 10.05
C GLY A 5 11.34 3.31 9.05
N LEU A 6 12.68 3.26 9.05
CA LEU A 6 13.41 2.35 8.16
C LEU A 6 13.06 0.88 8.43
N TYR A 7 13.07 0.45 9.70
CA TYR A 7 12.69 -0.93 10.04
C TYR A 7 11.20 -1.21 9.80
N GLY A 8 10.34 -0.21 10.02
CA GLY A 8 8.91 -0.30 9.72
C GLY A 8 8.60 -0.39 8.22
N ALA A 9 9.49 0.09 7.35
CA ALA A 9 9.37 -0.09 5.91
C ALA A 9 9.59 -1.56 5.48
N GLY A 10 10.29 -2.37 6.29
CA GLY A 10 10.56 -3.78 5.99
C GLY A 10 9.31 -4.60 5.61
N PRO A 11 8.25 -4.65 6.42
CA PRO A 11 7.02 -5.33 6.04
C PRO A 11 6.36 -4.74 4.78
N GLN A 12 6.48 -3.43 4.56
CA GLN A 12 5.83 -2.74 3.45
C GLN A 12 6.48 -3.03 2.09
N ILE A 13 7.78 -3.35 2.04
CA ILE A 13 8.43 -3.76 0.79
C ILE A 13 7.90 -5.09 0.25
N GLY A 14 7.16 -5.86 1.04
CA GLY A 14 6.53 -7.09 0.59
C GLY A 14 5.58 -6.86 -0.59
N VAL A 15 4.88 -5.72 -0.65
CA VAL A 15 3.96 -5.39 -1.75
C VAL A 15 4.72 -5.17 -3.08
N PRO A 16 5.68 -4.26 -3.19
CA PRO A 16 6.46 -4.11 -4.43
C PRO A 16 7.31 -5.32 -4.78
N ILE A 17 7.82 -6.08 -3.81
CA ILE A 17 8.51 -7.36 -4.08
C ILE A 17 7.52 -8.36 -4.69
N GLY A 18 6.32 -8.49 -4.14
CA GLY A 18 5.29 -9.37 -4.69
C GLY A 18 4.91 -8.98 -6.12
N LEU A 19 4.76 -7.68 -6.40
CA LEU A 19 4.49 -7.17 -7.74
C LEU A 19 5.67 -7.45 -8.69
N LEU A 20 6.90 -7.22 -8.26
CA LEU A 20 8.11 -7.51 -9.02
C LEU A 20 8.20 -8.99 -9.39
N MET A 21 7.98 -9.87 -8.41
CA MET A 21 8.04 -11.32 -8.63
C MET A 21 6.92 -11.77 -9.57
N SER A 22 5.69 -11.33 -9.34
CA SER A 22 4.54 -11.76 -10.16
C SER A 22 4.65 -11.26 -11.60
N SER A 23 4.92 -9.97 -11.80
CA SER A 23 5.06 -9.39 -13.15
C SER A 23 6.31 -9.92 -13.87
N GLY A 24 7.42 -10.10 -13.14
CA GLY A 24 8.64 -10.68 -13.68
C GLY A 24 8.46 -12.12 -14.13
N ILE A 25 7.86 -12.98 -13.30
CA ILE A 25 7.58 -14.38 -13.64
C ILE A 25 6.59 -14.45 -14.82
N LEU A 26 5.54 -13.62 -14.82
CA LEU A 26 4.60 -13.57 -15.94
C LEU A 26 5.27 -13.10 -17.23
N SER A 27 6.18 -12.13 -17.17
CA SER A 27 6.97 -11.69 -18.33
C SER A 27 7.85 -12.82 -18.88
N ILE A 28 8.52 -13.56 -18.00
CA ILE A 28 9.32 -14.75 -18.38
C ILE A 28 8.42 -15.82 -19.00
N MET A 29 7.28 -16.11 -18.39
CA MET A 29 6.35 -17.13 -18.90
C MET A 29 5.75 -16.75 -20.24
N ASN A 30 5.49 -15.46 -20.48
CA ASN A 30 5.02 -14.97 -21.78
C ASN A 30 6.05 -15.18 -22.90
N ARG A 31 7.35 -15.23 -22.58
CA ARG A 31 8.43 -15.55 -23.53
C ARG A 31 8.62 -17.04 -23.74
N ILE A 32 8.51 -17.86 -22.68
CA ILE A 32 8.71 -19.31 -22.71
C ILE A 32 7.52 -20.02 -23.31
N ALA A 33 6.32 -19.56 -23.03
CA ALA A 33 5.06 -20.11 -23.49
C ALA A 33 4.20 -19.01 -24.16
N PRO A 34 4.56 -18.56 -25.37
CA PRO A 34 3.83 -17.51 -26.05
C PRO A 34 2.46 -17.97 -26.58
N GLY A 35 1.53 -17.03 -26.73
CA GLY A 35 0.22 -17.29 -27.33
C GLY A 35 -0.61 -18.32 -26.59
N ASP A 36 -1.15 -19.30 -27.32
CA ASP A 36 -2.04 -20.34 -26.76
C ASP A 36 -1.38 -21.18 -25.66
N ALA A 37 -0.08 -21.42 -25.74
CA ALA A 37 0.66 -22.15 -24.73
C ALA A 37 0.58 -21.47 -23.36
N PHE A 38 0.59 -20.13 -23.32
CA PHE A 38 0.39 -19.39 -22.08
C PHE A 38 -0.99 -19.67 -21.48
N PHE A 39 -2.05 -19.66 -22.28
CA PHE A 39 -3.42 -19.90 -21.82
C PHE A 39 -3.68 -21.37 -21.45
N GLN A 40 -2.97 -22.31 -22.08
CA GLN A 40 -3.13 -23.73 -21.78
C GLN A 40 -2.44 -24.16 -20.48
N TRP A 41 -1.19 -23.74 -20.26
CA TRP A 41 -0.41 -24.18 -19.11
C TRP A 41 0.45 -23.08 -18.46
N GLY A 42 0.96 -22.12 -19.24
CA GLY A 42 1.95 -21.15 -18.79
C GLY A 42 1.51 -20.33 -17.59
N TRP A 43 0.26 -19.94 -17.52
CA TRP A 43 -0.30 -19.18 -16.40
C TRP A 43 -0.31 -19.96 -15.06
N ARG A 44 -0.28 -21.29 -15.12
CA ARG A 44 -0.30 -22.14 -13.90
C ARG A 44 1.03 -22.12 -13.17
N VAL A 45 2.14 -21.92 -13.87
CA VAL A 45 3.48 -21.97 -13.29
C VAL A 45 3.69 -20.93 -12.17
N PRO A 46 3.30 -19.65 -12.33
CA PRO A 46 3.39 -18.68 -11.24
C PRO A 46 2.60 -19.11 -9.99
N PHE A 47 1.43 -19.71 -10.17
CA PHE A 47 0.62 -20.20 -9.04
C PHE A 47 1.27 -21.39 -8.34
N LEU A 48 1.87 -22.31 -9.08
CA LEU A 48 2.64 -23.42 -8.50
C LEU A 48 3.87 -22.95 -7.76
N LEU A 49 4.57 -21.92 -8.28
CA LEU A 49 5.71 -21.30 -7.60
C LEU A 49 5.30 -20.61 -6.31
N SER A 50 4.06 -20.14 -6.19
CA SER A 50 3.57 -19.53 -4.94
C SER A 50 3.57 -20.52 -3.77
N PHE A 51 3.51 -21.83 -4.03
CA PHE A 51 3.63 -22.87 -3.00
C PHE A 51 4.99 -22.80 -2.27
N VAL A 52 6.05 -22.45 -2.99
CA VAL A 52 7.38 -22.24 -2.39
C VAL A 52 7.33 -21.09 -1.37
N LEU A 53 6.60 -20.00 -1.67
CA LEU A 53 6.43 -18.87 -0.75
C LEU A 53 5.66 -19.29 0.51
N VAL A 54 4.69 -20.20 0.40
CA VAL A 54 3.97 -20.73 1.57
C VAL A 54 4.93 -21.49 2.48
N ILE A 55 5.80 -22.34 1.91
CA ILE A 55 6.83 -23.06 2.68
C ILE A 55 7.78 -22.09 3.36
N VAL A 56 8.29 -21.10 2.63
CA VAL A 56 9.17 -20.06 3.20
C VAL A 56 8.48 -19.31 4.33
N GLY A 57 7.22 -18.89 4.13
CA GLY A 57 6.44 -18.21 5.17
C GLY A 57 6.24 -19.07 6.41
N TYR A 58 6.00 -20.36 6.25
CA TYR A 58 5.89 -21.31 7.35
C TYR A 58 7.21 -21.47 8.12
N LEU A 59 8.33 -21.62 7.41
CA LEU A 59 9.65 -21.74 8.04
C LEU A 59 10.04 -20.47 8.81
N VAL A 60 9.78 -19.28 8.24
CA VAL A 60 10.00 -18.00 8.91
C VAL A 60 9.16 -17.92 10.19
N ARG A 61 7.88 -18.31 10.13
CA ARG A 61 6.98 -18.26 11.28
C ARG A 61 7.41 -19.17 12.43
N ILE A 62 7.98 -20.33 12.13
CA ILE A 62 8.52 -21.24 13.16
C ILE A 62 9.83 -20.69 13.75
N GLY A 63 10.65 -20.04 12.92
CA GLY A 63 11.98 -19.56 13.33
C GLY A 63 11.98 -18.22 14.06
N VAL A 64 10.84 -17.50 14.12
CA VAL A 64 10.76 -16.18 14.76
C VAL A 64 10.00 -16.28 16.08
N ASP A 65 10.69 -15.90 17.16
CA ASP A 65 10.11 -15.79 18.50
C ASP A 65 9.04 -14.69 18.60
N GLU A 66 8.10 -14.86 19.53
CA GLU A 66 7.12 -13.83 19.87
C GLU A 66 7.80 -12.53 20.32
N SER A 67 7.19 -11.40 19.94
CA SER A 67 7.74 -10.08 20.25
C SER A 67 7.86 -9.87 21.78
N PRO A 68 8.92 -9.17 22.25
CA PRO A 68 9.07 -8.87 23.67
C PRO A 68 7.85 -8.16 24.27
N VAL A 69 7.22 -7.26 23.51
CA VAL A 69 5.99 -6.55 23.93
C VAL A 69 4.83 -7.53 24.15
N PHE A 70 4.67 -8.50 23.25
CA PHE A 70 3.62 -9.51 23.38
C PHE A 70 3.88 -10.43 24.59
N LYS A 71 5.14 -10.83 24.83
CA LYS A 71 5.53 -11.64 26.01
C LYS A 71 5.18 -10.93 27.33
N VAL A 72 5.39 -9.62 27.41
CA VAL A 72 5.01 -8.80 28.58
C VAL A 72 3.50 -8.75 28.76
N ILE A 73 2.75 -8.46 27.68
CA ILE A 73 1.28 -8.40 27.73
C ILE A 73 0.68 -9.77 28.08
N ALA A 74 1.21 -10.85 27.48
CA ALA A 74 0.75 -12.22 27.74
C ALA A 74 1.12 -12.71 29.15
N GLY A 75 2.26 -12.29 29.70
CA GLY A 75 2.70 -12.62 31.06
C GLY A 75 1.84 -11.97 32.16
N ASN A 76 1.24 -10.82 31.87
CA ASN A 76 0.35 -10.11 32.78
C ASN A 76 -1.13 -10.61 32.73
N LYS A 77 -1.38 -11.78 32.18
CA LYS A 77 -2.71 -12.41 32.02
C LYS A 77 -3.41 -12.84 33.31
N SER A 78 -3.09 -12.29 34.47
CA SER A 78 -3.90 -12.48 35.67
C SER A 78 -5.20 -11.65 35.69
N HIS A 79 -5.44 -10.82 34.69
CA HIS A 79 -6.68 -10.05 34.58
C HIS A 79 -7.28 -10.28 33.18
N GLU A 80 -8.53 -10.73 33.16
CA GLU A 80 -9.40 -10.67 31.98
C GLU A 80 -9.58 -9.18 31.58
N GLY A 81 -8.63 -8.65 30.83
CA GLY A 81 -8.72 -7.30 30.28
C GLY A 81 -9.92 -7.21 29.32
N PRO A 82 -10.53 -6.03 29.17
CA PRO A 82 -11.64 -5.85 28.25
C PRO A 82 -11.23 -6.25 26.83
N ASN A 83 -12.16 -6.83 26.07
CA ASN A 83 -11.93 -7.25 24.69
C ASN A 83 -11.31 -6.08 23.88
N PRO A 84 -10.08 -6.22 23.32
CA PRO A 84 -9.38 -5.14 22.61
C PRO A 84 -10.19 -4.56 21.46
N ILE A 85 -10.96 -5.40 20.77
CA ILE A 85 -11.84 -4.96 19.66
C ILE A 85 -12.98 -4.11 20.20
N GLY A 86 -13.59 -4.50 21.31
CA GLY A 86 -14.65 -3.72 21.95
C GLY A 86 -14.17 -2.35 22.44
N VAL A 87 -12.96 -2.30 23.02
CA VAL A 87 -12.31 -1.04 23.41
C VAL A 87 -12.02 -0.16 22.21
N LEU A 88 -11.47 -0.75 21.14
CA LEU A 88 -11.12 -0.05 19.92
C LEU A 88 -12.35 0.67 19.31
N PHE A 89 -13.46 -0.04 19.15
CA PHE A 89 -14.68 0.53 18.57
C PHE A 89 -15.40 1.54 19.49
N LYS A 90 -15.30 1.38 20.81
CA LYS A 90 -15.91 2.31 21.77
C LYS A 90 -15.11 3.60 21.94
N GLN A 91 -13.77 3.53 21.95
CA GLN A 91 -12.90 4.63 22.35
C GLN A 91 -12.09 5.22 21.19
N HIS A 92 -11.79 4.43 20.14
CA HIS A 92 -10.87 4.82 19.07
C HIS A 92 -11.49 4.77 17.66
N LEU A 93 -12.84 4.67 17.55
CA LEU A 93 -13.53 4.58 16.26
C LEU A 93 -13.16 5.71 15.28
N PRO A 94 -13.09 7.00 15.70
CA PRO A 94 -12.67 8.07 14.79
C PRO A 94 -11.26 7.88 14.26
N LEU A 95 -10.35 7.37 15.09
CA LEU A 95 -8.98 7.10 14.68
C LEU A 95 -8.92 5.94 13.67
N VAL A 96 -9.67 4.87 13.91
CA VAL A 96 -9.79 3.74 12.97
C VAL A 96 -10.26 4.23 11.61
N PHE A 97 -11.28 5.09 11.58
CA PHE A 97 -11.83 5.62 10.34
C PHE A 97 -10.83 6.53 9.61
N VAL A 98 -10.19 7.47 10.30
CA VAL A 98 -9.20 8.38 9.69
C VAL A 98 -7.98 7.58 9.19
N ALA A 99 -7.47 6.63 9.96
CA ALA A 99 -6.38 5.76 9.53
C ALA A 99 -6.80 4.89 8.31
N ALA A 100 -8.04 4.40 8.28
CA ALA A 100 -8.57 3.69 7.12
C ALA A 100 -8.62 4.58 5.86
N LEU A 101 -9.01 5.86 5.99
CA LEU A 101 -9.02 6.81 4.87
C LEU A 101 -7.60 7.12 4.35
N VAL A 102 -6.61 7.18 5.23
CA VAL A 102 -5.19 7.30 4.81
C VAL A 102 -4.81 6.14 3.91
N PHE A 103 -5.13 4.92 4.31
CA PHE A 103 -4.82 3.75 3.50
C PHE A 103 -5.67 3.68 2.23
N ALA A 104 -6.96 4.03 2.30
CA ALA A 104 -7.86 4.06 1.15
C ALA A 104 -7.33 4.97 0.03
N GLY A 105 -6.85 6.17 0.38
CA GLY A 105 -6.25 7.11 -0.56
C GLY A 105 -5.01 6.55 -1.26
N ASN A 106 -4.26 5.72 -0.57
CA ASN A 106 -3.09 5.04 -1.12
C ASN A 106 -3.47 3.80 -1.94
N GLY A 107 -4.42 3.01 -1.41
CA GLY A 107 -4.88 1.75 -2.01
C GLY A 107 -5.46 1.94 -3.41
N ALA A 108 -6.32 2.93 -3.61
CA ALA A 108 -6.93 3.19 -4.92
C ALA A 108 -5.90 3.37 -6.04
N VAL A 109 -4.84 4.12 -5.77
CA VAL A 109 -3.76 4.35 -6.73
C VAL A 109 -2.85 3.12 -6.87
N GLY A 110 -2.54 2.43 -5.76
CA GLY A 110 -1.71 1.23 -5.78
C GLY A 110 -2.30 0.09 -6.61
N TYR A 111 -3.61 -0.08 -6.58
CA TYR A 111 -4.28 -1.11 -7.37
C TYR A 111 -4.34 -0.82 -8.88
N MET A 112 -3.99 0.38 -9.33
CA MET A 112 -3.84 0.65 -10.77
C MET A 112 -2.69 -0.17 -11.36
N THR A 113 -1.61 -0.36 -10.61
CA THR A 113 -0.47 -1.21 -11.01
C THR A 113 -0.60 -2.63 -10.47
N ALA A 114 -0.67 -2.79 -9.14
CA ALA A 114 -0.70 -4.09 -8.47
C ALA A 114 -1.99 -4.90 -8.74
N GLY A 115 -3.11 -4.22 -8.95
CA GLY A 115 -4.40 -4.84 -9.31
C GLY A 115 -4.57 -5.16 -10.79
N GLY A 116 -3.57 -4.88 -11.62
CA GLY A 116 -3.57 -5.25 -13.03
C GLY A 116 -4.40 -4.34 -13.94
N TYR A 117 -4.95 -3.22 -13.45
CA TYR A 117 -5.77 -2.35 -14.29
C TYR A 117 -4.99 -1.79 -15.48
N ILE A 118 -3.80 -1.23 -15.26
CA ILE A 118 -2.96 -0.68 -16.34
C ILE A 118 -2.51 -1.75 -17.32
N GLN A 119 -2.18 -2.97 -16.82
CA GLN A 119 -1.83 -4.07 -17.69
C GLN A 119 -2.99 -4.39 -18.64
N ASN A 120 -4.21 -4.49 -18.11
CA ASN A 120 -5.40 -4.80 -18.89
C ASN A 120 -5.75 -3.66 -19.85
N TYR A 121 -5.75 -2.41 -19.37
CA TYR A 121 -6.07 -1.23 -20.17
C TYR A 121 -5.09 -1.03 -21.34
N ALA A 122 -3.80 -1.13 -21.08
CA ALA A 122 -2.74 -0.85 -22.06
C ALA A 122 -2.54 -1.99 -23.09
N THR A 123 -3.03 -3.20 -22.82
CA THR A 123 -2.92 -4.35 -23.74
C THR A 123 -4.24 -4.71 -24.42
N ASN A 124 -5.32 -3.96 -24.18
CA ASN A 124 -6.63 -4.25 -24.77
C ASN A 124 -6.60 -4.00 -26.28
N PRO A 125 -6.83 -5.03 -27.15
CA PRO A 125 -6.80 -4.89 -28.61
C PRO A 125 -7.89 -3.94 -29.14
N GLU A 126 -9.01 -3.81 -28.42
CA GLU A 126 -10.14 -2.95 -28.78
C GLU A 126 -10.03 -1.56 -28.11
N GLY A 127 -8.98 -1.33 -27.32
CA GLY A 127 -8.76 -0.09 -26.60
C GLY A 127 -8.10 1.00 -27.47
N PRO A 128 -8.00 2.22 -26.92
CA PRO A 128 -7.37 3.34 -27.63
C PRO A 128 -5.86 3.15 -27.83
N ILE A 129 -5.25 2.27 -27.05
CA ILE A 129 -3.85 1.87 -27.12
C ILE A 129 -3.78 0.34 -27.02
N SER A 130 -2.85 -0.25 -27.75
CA SER A 130 -2.65 -1.69 -27.75
C SER A 130 -1.15 -1.99 -27.80
N PHE A 131 -0.52 -1.97 -26.60
CA PHE A 131 0.88 -2.39 -26.47
C PHE A 131 0.99 -3.90 -26.40
N GLU A 132 2.15 -4.43 -26.76
CA GLU A 132 2.46 -5.83 -26.50
C GLU A 132 2.48 -6.11 -25.00
N ARG A 133 1.89 -7.22 -24.61
CA ARG A 133 1.79 -7.62 -23.19
C ARG A 133 3.15 -7.68 -22.49
N GLY A 134 4.18 -8.15 -23.19
CA GLY A 134 5.54 -8.22 -22.67
C GLY A 134 6.11 -6.85 -22.29
N ASP A 135 5.87 -5.84 -23.12
CA ASP A 135 6.36 -4.49 -22.88
C ASP A 135 5.68 -3.84 -21.68
N VAL A 136 4.37 -4.01 -21.55
CA VAL A 136 3.61 -3.51 -20.40
C VAL A 136 4.06 -4.19 -19.10
N LEU A 137 4.27 -5.52 -19.13
CA LEU A 137 4.77 -6.27 -17.97
C LEU A 137 6.20 -5.82 -17.59
N ASN A 138 7.05 -5.51 -18.54
CA ASN A 138 8.39 -4.96 -18.27
C ASN A 138 8.29 -3.58 -17.62
N ALA A 139 7.40 -2.70 -18.09
CA ALA A 139 7.17 -1.38 -17.50
C ALA A 139 6.66 -1.49 -16.05
N VAL A 140 5.71 -2.38 -15.78
CA VAL A 140 5.20 -2.66 -14.43
C VAL A 140 6.30 -3.24 -13.54
N THR A 141 7.12 -4.14 -14.06
CA THR A 141 8.25 -4.73 -13.31
C THR A 141 9.25 -3.65 -12.89
N LEU A 142 9.63 -2.75 -13.79
CA LEU A 142 10.53 -1.64 -13.48
C LEU A 142 9.89 -0.66 -12.47
N SER A 143 8.61 -0.37 -12.60
CA SER A 143 7.89 0.47 -11.65
C SER A 143 7.83 -0.14 -10.25
N ALA A 144 7.75 -1.46 -10.14
CA ALA A 144 7.83 -2.17 -8.86
C ALA A 144 9.19 -1.99 -8.17
N VAL A 145 10.30 -2.00 -8.94
CA VAL A 145 11.63 -1.67 -8.41
C VAL A 145 11.67 -0.25 -7.85
N THR A 146 11.11 0.71 -8.58
CA THR A 146 11.02 2.10 -8.13
C THR A 146 10.20 2.21 -6.84
N TRP A 147 9.05 1.52 -6.78
CA TRP A 147 8.22 1.48 -5.57
C TRP A 147 9.00 0.95 -4.37
N LEU A 148 9.73 -0.15 -4.54
CA LEU A 148 10.56 -0.75 -3.49
C LEU A 148 11.62 0.24 -2.97
N ILE A 149 12.37 0.86 -3.88
CA ILE A 149 13.44 1.82 -3.53
C ILE A 149 12.86 2.99 -2.75
N PHE A 150 11.76 3.59 -3.24
CA PHE A 150 11.15 4.74 -2.58
C PHE A 150 10.42 4.38 -1.29
N THR A 151 9.95 3.15 -1.11
CA THR A 151 9.44 2.66 0.18
C THR A 151 10.54 2.65 1.24
N LEU A 152 11.72 2.10 0.93
CA LEU A 152 12.87 2.12 1.84
C LEU A 152 13.37 3.54 2.11
N PHE A 153 13.47 4.35 1.06
CA PHE A 153 13.87 5.75 1.16
C PHE A 153 12.91 6.55 2.05
N ALA A 154 11.61 6.40 1.87
CA ALA A 154 10.60 7.07 2.69
C ALA A 154 10.63 6.61 4.15
N GLY A 155 10.82 5.32 4.39
CA GLY A 155 11.04 4.79 5.74
C GLY A 155 12.21 5.50 6.43
N TRP A 156 13.35 5.59 5.74
CA TRP A 156 14.53 6.29 6.22
C TRP A 156 14.29 7.78 6.41
N VAL A 157 13.78 8.49 5.41
CA VAL A 157 13.48 9.93 5.49
C VAL A 157 12.50 10.25 6.62
N SER A 158 11.49 9.40 6.83
CA SER A 158 10.49 9.60 7.89
C SER A 158 11.11 9.61 9.29
N ASP A 159 12.27 8.98 9.48
CA ASP A 159 13.00 9.04 10.74
C ASP A 159 13.66 10.42 11.00
N TYR A 160 13.82 11.23 9.96
CA TYR A 160 14.37 12.61 10.08
C TYR A 160 13.28 13.67 10.10
N ILE A 161 12.43 13.72 9.07
CA ILE A 161 11.43 14.78 8.91
C ILE A 161 10.09 14.51 9.60
N GLY A 162 9.86 13.28 10.07
CA GLY A 162 8.61 12.83 10.71
C GLY A 162 7.70 12.06 9.75
N ARG A 163 6.77 11.30 10.33
CA ARG A 163 5.83 10.42 9.59
C ARG A 163 4.83 11.24 8.79
N ARG A 164 4.23 12.24 9.46
CA ARG A 164 3.21 13.10 8.88
C ARG A 164 3.72 13.86 7.66
N ARG A 165 4.90 14.48 7.75
CA ARG A 165 5.49 15.23 6.62
C ARG A 165 5.82 14.32 5.45
N THR A 166 6.38 13.14 5.70
CA THR A 166 6.69 12.16 4.65
C THR A 166 5.42 11.74 3.91
N TYR A 167 4.33 11.48 4.62
CA TYR A 167 3.04 11.17 4.01
C TYR A 167 2.46 12.31 3.18
N LEU A 168 2.50 13.53 3.69
CA LEU A 168 2.00 14.71 2.95
C LEU A 168 2.74 14.90 1.63
N ILE A 169 4.07 14.80 1.65
CA ILE A 169 4.90 14.86 0.44
C ILE A 169 4.52 13.70 -0.49
N GLY A 170 4.40 12.49 0.05
CA GLY A 170 4.03 11.30 -0.71
C GLY A 170 2.68 11.44 -1.40
N PHE A 171 1.65 11.93 -0.72
CA PHE A 171 0.32 12.14 -1.33
C PHE A 171 0.32 13.25 -2.39
N VAL A 172 1.11 14.31 -2.23
CA VAL A 172 1.26 15.34 -3.28
C VAL A 172 1.89 14.73 -4.52
N VAL A 173 3.00 14.00 -4.37
CA VAL A 173 3.66 13.33 -5.51
C VAL A 173 2.73 12.28 -6.14
N GLN A 174 1.99 11.53 -5.31
CA GLN A 174 1.01 10.54 -5.79
C GLN A 174 -0.14 11.19 -6.56
N ALA A 175 -0.68 12.31 -6.10
CA ALA A 175 -1.76 13.03 -6.79
C ALA A 175 -1.28 13.57 -8.14
N ILE A 176 -0.06 14.11 -8.21
CA ILE A 176 0.56 14.53 -9.48
C ILE A 176 0.74 13.31 -10.40
N GLY A 177 1.28 12.21 -9.88
CA GLY A 177 1.45 10.96 -10.63
C GLY A 177 0.14 10.41 -11.19
N ALA A 178 -0.92 10.42 -10.38
CA ALA A 178 -2.26 10.03 -10.80
C ALA A 178 -2.82 10.97 -11.89
N GLY A 179 -2.56 12.27 -11.77
CA GLY A 179 -3.00 13.28 -12.73
C GLY A 179 -2.37 13.13 -14.10
N ILE A 180 -1.10 12.77 -14.18
CA ILE A 180 -0.36 12.60 -15.43
C ILE A 180 -0.44 11.17 -16.00
N LEU A 181 -0.92 10.18 -15.24
CA LEU A 181 -0.91 8.77 -15.59
C LEU A 181 -1.54 8.54 -16.97
N PHE A 182 -2.84 8.81 -17.10
CA PHE A 182 -3.57 8.53 -18.35
C PHE A 182 -3.21 9.45 -19.51
N PRO A 183 -2.94 10.76 -19.33
CA PRO A 183 -2.37 11.58 -20.41
C PRO A 183 -1.09 11.00 -21.02
N LEU A 184 -0.19 10.46 -20.19
CA LEU A 184 1.05 9.85 -20.69
C LEU A 184 0.80 8.45 -21.29
N VAL A 185 -0.03 7.63 -20.65
CA VAL A 185 -0.37 6.29 -21.15
C VAL A 185 -1.07 6.38 -22.51
N ASN A 186 -2.03 7.29 -22.67
CA ASN A 186 -2.81 7.47 -23.89
C ASN A 186 -2.02 8.12 -25.05
N SER A 187 -0.79 8.57 -24.81
CA SER A 187 0.08 9.06 -25.88
C SER A 187 0.56 7.98 -26.85
N ALA A 188 0.26 6.70 -26.56
CA ALA A 188 0.69 5.52 -27.30
C ALA A 188 2.23 5.42 -27.44
N SER A 189 2.98 6.05 -26.54
CA SER A 189 4.44 5.97 -26.46
C SER A 189 4.85 5.04 -25.33
N LEU A 190 5.59 3.98 -25.67
CA LEU A 190 6.10 3.04 -24.66
C LEU A 190 7.00 3.74 -23.63
N GLY A 191 7.85 4.68 -24.07
CA GLY A 191 8.69 5.45 -23.15
C GLY A 191 7.88 6.28 -22.16
N LEU A 192 6.77 6.89 -22.57
CA LEU A 192 5.89 7.65 -21.68
C LEU A 192 5.08 6.74 -20.75
N LEU A 193 4.75 5.51 -21.16
CA LEU A 193 4.19 4.50 -20.25
C LEU A 193 5.16 4.20 -19.09
N TYR A 194 6.44 3.99 -19.39
CA TYR A 194 7.47 3.79 -18.33
C TYR A 194 7.55 4.99 -17.39
N VAL A 195 7.61 6.21 -17.94
CA VAL A 195 7.67 7.44 -17.13
C VAL A 195 6.44 7.57 -16.22
N ALA A 196 5.24 7.32 -16.75
CA ALA A 196 4.00 7.41 -16.00
C ALA A 196 3.97 6.44 -14.81
N LEU A 197 4.34 5.17 -15.03
CA LEU A 197 4.33 4.15 -13.99
C LEU A 197 5.44 4.37 -12.96
N ILE A 198 6.64 4.77 -13.38
CA ILE A 198 7.74 5.11 -12.48
C ILE A 198 7.33 6.28 -11.57
N PHE A 199 6.80 7.35 -12.13
CA PHE A 199 6.41 8.53 -11.34
C PHE A 199 5.28 8.20 -10.35
N LEU A 200 4.29 7.42 -10.77
CA LEU A 200 3.20 6.97 -9.92
C LEU A 200 3.73 6.17 -8.72
N THR A 201 4.66 5.25 -8.96
CA THR A 201 5.22 4.39 -7.92
C THR A 201 6.20 5.10 -7.00
N VAL A 202 6.80 6.22 -7.40
CA VAL A 202 7.52 7.12 -6.48
C VAL A 202 6.58 7.64 -5.40
N GLY A 203 5.41 8.18 -5.76
CA GLY A 203 4.40 8.65 -4.81
C GLY A 203 3.90 7.55 -3.88
N LEU A 204 3.62 6.37 -4.44
CA LEU A 204 3.24 5.18 -3.67
C LEU A 204 4.33 4.77 -2.67
N GLY A 205 5.59 4.72 -3.09
CA GLY A 205 6.71 4.38 -2.20
C GLY A 205 6.85 5.35 -1.05
N LEU A 206 6.69 6.65 -1.32
CA LEU A 206 6.77 7.69 -0.29
C LEU A 206 5.66 7.56 0.77
N THR A 207 4.47 7.15 0.40
CA THR A 207 3.37 6.91 1.36
C THR A 207 3.54 5.58 2.09
N TYR A 208 3.91 4.50 1.40
CA TYR A 208 4.08 3.17 2.00
C TYR A 208 5.22 3.10 3.02
N GLY A 209 6.35 3.75 2.78
CA GLY A 209 7.53 3.62 3.63
C GLY A 209 7.35 4.10 5.07
N ALA A 210 6.53 5.13 5.29
CA ALA A 210 6.25 5.63 6.63
C ALA A 210 5.10 4.92 7.34
N GLN A 211 4.34 4.07 6.65
CA GLN A 211 3.04 3.56 7.07
C GLN A 211 3.09 2.72 8.34
N SER A 212 3.91 1.66 8.38
CA SER A 212 3.95 0.78 9.53
C SER A 212 4.37 1.49 10.81
N ALA A 213 5.38 2.38 10.71
CA ALA A 213 5.84 3.15 11.85
C ALA A 213 4.77 4.12 12.34
N MET A 214 4.11 4.84 11.42
CA MET A 214 3.04 5.77 11.77
C MET A 214 1.87 5.05 12.45
N TYR A 215 1.37 3.96 11.88
CA TYR A 215 0.23 3.24 12.45
C TYR A 215 0.55 2.64 13.81
N ALA A 216 1.78 2.13 14.02
CA ALA A 216 2.22 1.67 15.32
C ALA A 216 2.28 2.80 16.38
N GLU A 217 2.57 4.03 15.95
CA GLU A 217 2.65 5.22 16.80
C GLU A 217 1.28 5.87 17.07
N LEU A 218 0.24 5.55 16.26
CA LEU A 218 -1.11 6.09 16.44
C LEU A 218 -1.91 5.41 17.55
N TYR A 219 -1.72 4.10 17.75
CA TYR A 219 -2.53 3.30 18.66
C TYR A 219 -1.82 2.98 19.97
N PRO A 220 -2.55 3.02 21.12
CA PRO A 220 -2.04 2.52 22.39
C PRO A 220 -1.68 1.03 22.33
N ALA A 221 -0.75 0.59 23.17
CA ALA A 221 -0.20 -0.76 23.16
C ALA A 221 -1.30 -1.85 23.29
N SER A 222 -2.29 -1.62 24.15
CA SER A 222 -3.40 -2.54 24.42
C SER A 222 -4.28 -2.87 23.22
N VAL A 223 -4.45 -1.91 22.27
CA VAL A 223 -5.34 -2.06 21.09
C VAL A 223 -4.58 -1.94 19.77
N ARG A 224 -3.25 -1.76 19.81
CA ARG A 224 -2.42 -1.46 18.61
C ARG A 224 -2.59 -2.49 17.50
N ALA A 225 -2.44 -3.77 17.81
CA ALA A 225 -2.53 -4.83 16.81
C ALA A 225 -3.90 -4.83 16.12
N SER A 226 -4.98 -4.75 16.89
CA SER A 226 -6.35 -4.70 16.38
C SER A 226 -6.61 -3.40 15.60
N GLY A 227 -6.15 -2.25 16.13
CA GLY A 227 -6.33 -0.95 15.51
C GLY A 227 -5.66 -0.85 14.14
N VAL A 228 -4.40 -1.27 14.07
CA VAL A 228 -3.64 -1.29 12.80
C VAL A 228 -4.31 -2.23 11.80
N SER A 229 -4.62 -3.47 12.20
CA SER A 229 -5.18 -4.48 11.29
C SER A 229 -6.56 -4.08 10.77
N ILE A 230 -7.44 -3.58 11.63
CA ILE A 230 -8.81 -3.19 11.25
C ILE A 230 -8.79 -1.93 10.36
N SER A 231 -7.98 -0.92 10.69
CA SER A 231 -7.83 0.27 9.84
C SER A 231 -7.29 -0.09 8.46
N TYR A 232 -6.32 -0.98 8.40
CA TYR A 232 -5.75 -1.46 7.15
C TYR A 232 -6.80 -2.23 6.32
N ALA A 233 -7.55 -3.15 6.96
CA ALA A 233 -8.59 -3.93 6.29
C ALA A 233 -9.71 -3.04 5.72
N ILE A 234 -10.24 -2.11 6.53
CA ILE A 234 -11.27 -1.17 6.08
C ILE A 234 -10.73 -0.29 4.95
N GLY A 235 -9.54 0.25 5.09
CA GLY A 235 -8.91 1.08 4.07
C GLY A 235 -8.64 0.32 2.76
N SER A 236 -8.26 -0.96 2.83
CA SER A 236 -8.11 -1.84 1.66
C SER A 236 -9.44 -2.04 0.92
N ILE A 237 -10.53 -2.24 1.67
CA ILE A 237 -11.86 -2.39 1.07
C ILE A 237 -12.29 -1.09 0.39
N LEU A 238 -12.20 0.03 1.11
CA LEU A 238 -12.68 1.33 0.63
C LEU A 238 -11.86 1.85 -0.56
N GLY A 239 -10.55 1.68 -0.52
CA GLY A 239 -9.64 2.24 -1.53
C GLY A 239 -9.24 1.25 -2.62
N GLY A 240 -9.02 -0.01 -2.27
CA GLY A 240 -8.35 -0.96 -3.15
C GLY A 240 -9.26 -1.98 -3.82
N ALA A 241 -10.15 -2.63 -3.04
CA ALA A 241 -10.89 -3.79 -3.53
C ALA A 241 -11.73 -3.52 -4.78
N PHE A 242 -12.32 -2.34 -4.86
CA PHE A 242 -13.19 -1.95 -5.96
C PHE A 242 -12.54 -1.00 -6.97
N ALA A 243 -11.32 -0.54 -6.74
CA ALA A 243 -10.67 0.48 -7.57
C ALA A 243 -10.57 0.11 -9.07
N PRO A 244 -10.14 -1.11 -9.45
CA PRO A 244 -10.11 -1.48 -10.87
C PRO A 244 -11.51 -1.54 -11.51
N MET A 245 -12.51 -2.02 -10.76
CA MET A 245 -13.89 -2.08 -11.22
C MET A 245 -14.49 -0.68 -11.39
N ILE A 246 -14.25 0.22 -10.42
CA ILE A 246 -14.67 1.62 -10.51
C ILE A 246 -14.03 2.28 -11.71
N ALA A 247 -12.74 2.08 -11.92
CA ALA A 247 -12.03 2.66 -13.06
C ALA A 247 -12.59 2.16 -14.40
N ALA A 248 -12.84 0.86 -14.54
CA ALA A 248 -13.47 0.30 -15.74
C ALA A 248 -14.87 0.89 -15.97
N SER A 249 -15.73 0.88 -14.94
CA SER A 249 -17.08 1.43 -15.01
C SER A 249 -17.10 2.93 -15.37
N LEU A 250 -16.14 3.71 -14.88
CA LEU A 250 -16.01 5.13 -15.22
C LEU A 250 -15.64 5.31 -16.70
N VAL A 251 -14.75 4.49 -17.23
CA VAL A 251 -14.42 4.54 -18.66
C VAL A 251 -15.61 4.12 -19.51
N ASP A 252 -16.31 3.05 -19.15
CA ASP A 252 -17.49 2.58 -19.87
C ASP A 252 -18.62 3.62 -19.87
N ALA A 253 -18.83 4.31 -18.75
CA ALA A 253 -19.89 5.31 -18.62
C ALA A 253 -19.58 6.65 -19.29
N THR A 254 -18.31 7.04 -19.35
CA THR A 254 -17.90 8.39 -19.80
C THR A 254 -17.19 8.39 -21.15
N GLY A 255 -16.74 7.23 -21.63
CA GLY A 255 -15.92 7.10 -22.85
C GLY A 255 -14.50 7.68 -22.70
N THR A 256 -14.08 8.06 -21.48
CA THR A 256 -12.80 8.73 -21.28
C THR A 256 -12.11 8.33 -19.96
N THR A 257 -10.78 8.35 -19.94
CA THR A 257 -9.98 8.13 -18.74
C THR A 257 -9.90 9.35 -17.81
N VAL A 258 -10.43 10.50 -18.21
CA VAL A 258 -10.45 11.71 -17.36
C VAL A 258 -11.20 11.46 -16.05
N ALA A 259 -12.32 10.74 -16.10
CA ALA A 259 -13.08 10.37 -14.90
C ALA A 259 -12.25 9.50 -13.94
N VAL A 260 -11.44 8.57 -14.47
CA VAL A 260 -10.53 7.75 -13.66
C VAL A 260 -9.42 8.61 -13.04
N THR A 261 -8.86 9.53 -13.80
CA THR A 261 -7.86 10.50 -13.30
C THR A 261 -8.43 11.29 -12.13
N ILE A 262 -9.64 11.84 -12.26
CA ILE A 262 -10.33 12.58 -11.20
C ILE A 262 -10.54 11.68 -9.97
N TYR A 263 -10.97 10.46 -10.17
CA TYR A 263 -11.15 9.48 -9.08
C TYR A 263 -9.85 9.23 -8.31
N LEU A 264 -8.73 8.99 -8.99
CA LEU A 264 -7.44 8.70 -8.36
C LEU A 264 -6.85 9.93 -7.65
N VAL A 265 -6.99 11.11 -8.24
CA VAL A 265 -6.58 12.38 -7.60
C VAL A 265 -7.44 12.64 -6.38
N ALA A 266 -8.77 12.46 -6.45
CA ALA A 266 -9.67 12.61 -5.32
C ALA A 266 -9.34 11.64 -4.19
N ALA A 267 -9.06 10.36 -4.51
CA ALA A 267 -8.61 9.38 -3.52
C ALA A 267 -7.30 9.81 -2.82
N SER A 268 -6.33 10.33 -3.58
CA SER A 268 -5.09 10.86 -3.01
C SER A 268 -5.34 12.05 -2.09
N LEU A 269 -6.27 12.94 -2.46
CA LEU A 269 -6.66 14.10 -1.63
C LEU A 269 -7.40 13.68 -0.36
N VAL A 270 -8.21 12.61 -0.40
CA VAL A 270 -8.82 12.02 0.80
C VAL A 270 -7.76 11.56 1.78
N GLY A 271 -6.77 10.79 1.31
CA GLY A 271 -5.63 10.36 2.13
C GLY A 271 -4.82 11.54 2.68
N PHE A 272 -4.53 12.53 1.84
CA PHE A 272 -3.84 13.76 2.23
C PHE A 272 -4.59 14.51 3.35
N THR A 273 -5.91 14.69 3.20
CA THR A 273 -6.75 15.36 4.19
C THR A 273 -6.80 14.56 5.50
N ALA A 274 -6.91 13.25 5.42
CA ALA A 274 -6.87 12.38 6.60
C ALA A 274 -5.55 12.54 7.38
N ILE A 275 -4.42 12.62 6.70
CA ILE A 275 -3.11 12.90 7.34
C ILE A 275 -3.05 14.30 7.95
N LEU A 276 -3.68 15.30 7.35
CA LEU A 276 -3.73 16.65 7.92
C LEU A 276 -4.43 16.68 9.29
N LEU A 277 -5.40 15.80 9.52
CA LEU A 277 -6.12 15.71 10.80
C LEU A 277 -5.28 15.08 11.92
N LEU A 278 -4.23 14.34 11.58
CA LEU A 278 -3.40 13.60 12.54
C LEU A 278 -2.19 14.42 12.99
N GLN A 279 -1.83 14.27 14.26
CA GLN A 279 -0.61 14.83 14.84
C GLN A 279 0.62 14.02 14.47
N GLU A 280 1.78 14.68 14.45
CA GLU A 280 3.08 13.99 14.41
C GLU A 280 3.33 13.27 15.74
N ARG A 281 3.53 11.96 15.70
CA ARG A 281 3.78 11.13 16.89
C ARG A 281 5.13 10.40 16.81
N LYS A 282 6.02 10.89 15.98
CA LYS A 282 7.37 10.35 15.85
C LYS A 282 8.07 10.24 17.19
N GLY A 283 8.52 9.05 17.51
CA GLY A 283 9.35 8.80 18.70
C GLY A 283 8.58 8.49 19.98
N ILE A 284 7.23 8.46 19.94
CA ILE A 284 6.45 8.04 21.11
C ILE A 284 6.91 6.64 21.58
N PRO A 285 7.10 6.44 22.89
CA PRO A 285 7.45 5.12 23.41
C PRO A 285 6.34 4.10 23.08
N LEU A 286 6.71 2.89 22.63
CA LEU A 286 5.75 1.85 22.25
C LEU A 286 5.54 0.78 23.34
N SER A 287 6.31 0.83 24.44
CA SER A 287 6.15 -0.08 25.58
C SER A 287 4.78 0.13 26.24
N PRO A 288 4.16 -0.94 26.78
CA PRO A 288 2.91 -0.85 27.55
C PRO A 288 3.00 0.09 28.77
N ASP A 289 4.18 0.29 29.33
CA ASP A 289 4.40 1.19 30.47
C ASP A 289 4.05 2.66 30.18
N PHE A 290 3.98 3.03 28.91
CA PHE A 290 3.64 4.38 28.42
C PHE A 290 2.23 4.48 27.85
N GLU A 291 1.31 3.58 28.23
CA GLU A 291 -0.07 3.53 27.73
C GLU A 291 -0.81 4.87 27.87
N THR A 292 -0.61 5.56 29.00
CA THR A 292 -1.23 6.87 29.25
C THR A 292 -0.77 7.93 28.24
N GLU A 293 0.51 7.93 27.86
CA GLU A 293 1.05 8.85 26.86
C GLU A 293 0.54 8.49 25.47
N GLN A 294 0.49 7.21 25.16
CA GLN A 294 0.00 6.70 23.88
C GLN A 294 -1.49 6.97 23.67
N SER A 295 -2.27 6.99 24.76
CA SER A 295 -3.74 7.21 24.75
C SER A 295 -4.12 8.68 24.57
N LYS A 296 -3.18 9.63 24.59
CA LYS A 296 -3.48 11.04 24.25
C LYS A 296 -4.06 11.13 22.84
N SER A 297 -4.90 12.14 22.61
CA SER A 297 -5.54 12.33 21.30
C SER A 297 -4.52 12.39 20.17
N PRO A 298 -4.67 11.56 19.12
CA PRO A 298 -3.81 11.60 17.94
C PRO A 298 -4.22 12.70 16.94
N PHE A 299 -5.29 13.44 17.22
CA PHE A 299 -5.82 14.48 16.34
C PHE A 299 -5.30 15.87 16.70
N ILE A 300 -5.11 16.72 15.67
CA ILE A 300 -4.64 18.10 15.84
C ILE A 300 -5.62 18.91 16.71
N PHE A 301 -6.91 18.66 16.58
CA PHE A 301 -7.98 19.37 17.29
C PHE A 301 -8.46 18.65 18.56
N GLY A 302 -7.81 17.56 18.97
CA GLY A 302 -8.10 16.82 20.20
C GLY A 302 -7.43 17.49 21.39
N LYS A 303 -8.24 17.91 22.39
CA LYS A 303 -7.74 18.28 23.72
C LYS A 303 -7.38 17.03 24.51
#